data_ee0c8407333636c5dbb53f3d7291539a
#
_entry.id   ee0c8407333636c5dbb53f3d7291539a
#
_cell.length_a   1.000
_cell.length_b   1.000
_cell.length_c   1.000
_cell.angle_alpha   90.00
_cell.angle_beta   90.00
_cell.angle_gamma   90.00
#
_symmetry.space_group_name_H-M   'P 1'
#
loop_
_entity.id
_entity.type
_entity.pdbx_description
1 polymer ?
#
loop_
_entity_poly.entity_id
_entity_poly.type
_entity_poly.pdbx_seq_one_letter_code
_entity_poly.pdbx_strand_id
1 'polypeptide(L)'
;MTKKLIKTTLKAVLGVCLSLVAVLLILLIWSYGLGFFYDSNNIKYQDEHLEYLKSEYYTDTYVPCDEQKMADFDIEKACADGVKLNEIAVLGTHNSYQRLAVFPKRCLVTLVNIITFGKVKNESTFDLDTVTQQLEQSIRNLEIDIETVDNEGDIRFIVTHDPIFDNATTCYDFEKALEEIALWSDHNPGHIPVYLLIEPKGEVPSVKNMKPFTIDYAIEFDKVIRRALGDKLLSPDFVLGEYDSFKEMRENDSWPALKDCMGKIAVLLHHNNITDSYIALDPSIRTQAMFPMLRFEHIDLPYTSFILENDPAAAVKNNKISVEEKKVIVRTRADDYSSFSDEKYELAEACGSNIVSTDFPPRQVRPKDHTFTLGGYTIRLLK
;
A
#
# COMPACT_ATOMS: atom_id res chain seq x y z
N MET A 1 -33.40 33.61 -35.97
CA MET A 1 -32.35 34.07 -35.01
C MET A 1 -31.37 34.96 -35.77
N THR A 2 -31.20 36.23 -35.41
CA THR A 2 -30.43 37.18 -36.19
C THR A 2 -28.93 36.95 -36.09
N LYS A 3 -28.13 37.18 -37.16
CA LYS A 3 -26.67 37.09 -37.19
C LYS A 3 -25.97 37.77 -35.98
N LYS A 4 -26.62 38.85 -35.48
CA LYS A 4 -26.14 39.60 -34.30
C LYS A 4 -26.22 38.77 -33.01
N LEU A 5 -27.30 38.02 -32.80
CA LEU A 5 -27.47 37.14 -31.63
C LEU A 5 -26.45 36.00 -31.61
N ILE A 6 -26.25 35.35 -32.76
CA ILE A 6 -25.25 34.28 -32.91
C ILE A 6 -23.83 34.80 -32.57
N LYS A 7 -23.48 35.99 -33.08
CA LYS A 7 -22.14 36.59 -32.82
C LYS A 7 -21.96 36.97 -31.33
N THR A 8 -23.01 37.41 -30.67
CA THR A 8 -22.98 37.76 -29.23
C THR A 8 -22.86 36.49 -28.37
N THR A 9 -23.64 35.45 -28.71
CA THR A 9 -23.55 34.15 -28.03
C THR A 9 -22.15 33.52 -28.21
N LEU A 10 -21.58 33.55 -29.43
CA LEU A 10 -20.24 33.02 -29.71
C LEU A 10 -19.15 33.75 -28.90
N LYS A 11 -19.27 35.11 -28.79
CA LYS A 11 -18.32 35.88 -27.97
C LYS A 11 -18.47 35.57 -26.47
N ALA A 12 -19.67 35.36 -25.98
CA ALA A 12 -19.92 34.97 -24.58
C ALA A 12 -19.35 33.59 -24.28
N VAL A 13 -19.59 32.61 -25.18
CA VAL A 13 -19.00 31.25 -25.05
C VAL A 13 -17.48 31.32 -25.07
N LEU A 14 -16.88 32.05 -26.01
CA LEU A 14 -15.44 32.21 -26.09
C LEU A 14 -14.87 32.87 -24.81
N GLY A 15 -15.54 33.88 -24.29
CA GLY A 15 -15.16 34.53 -23.01
C GLY A 15 -15.17 33.55 -21.84
N VAL A 16 -16.21 32.72 -21.73
CA VAL A 16 -16.28 31.67 -20.70
C VAL A 16 -15.16 30.64 -20.87
N CYS A 17 -14.92 30.17 -22.09
CA CYS A 17 -13.81 29.22 -22.35
C CYS A 17 -12.45 29.83 -21.99
N LEU A 18 -12.18 31.07 -22.36
CA LEU A 18 -10.93 31.75 -22.00
C LEU A 18 -10.76 31.94 -20.50
N SER A 19 -11.85 32.26 -19.78
CA SER A 19 -11.83 32.37 -18.33
C SER A 19 -11.53 31.02 -17.65
N LEU A 20 -12.13 29.93 -18.13
CA LEU A 20 -11.86 28.58 -17.63
C LEU A 20 -10.40 28.17 -17.85
N VAL A 21 -9.86 28.46 -19.04
CA VAL A 21 -8.44 28.21 -19.35
C VAL A 21 -7.53 29.03 -18.44
N ALA A 22 -7.85 30.30 -18.18
CA ALA A 22 -7.06 31.14 -17.29
C ALA A 22 -7.09 30.63 -15.85
N VAL A 23 -8.25 30.18 -15.34
CA VAL A 23 -8.37 29.59 -14.00
C VAL A 23 -7.57 28.30 -13.92
N LEU A 24 -7.64 27.43 -14.94
CA LEU A 24 -6.83 26.21 -15.01
C LEU A 24 -5.33 26.51 -14.97
N LEU A 25 -4.87 27.49 -15.75
CA LEU A 25 -3.46 27.88 -15.75
C LEU A 25 -3.02 28.44 -14.39
N ILE A 26 -3.84 29.24 -13.73
CA ILE A 26 -3.55 29.75 -12.39
C ILE A 26 -3.45 28.60 -11.40
N LEU A 27 -4.39 27.66 -11.41
CA LEU A 27 -4.37 26.50 -10.53
C LEU A 27 -3.16 25.60 -10.80
N LEU A 28 -2.78 25.40 -12.07
CA LEU A 28 -1.60 24.66 -12.47
C LEU A 28 -0.31 25.33 -11.96
N ILE A 29 -0.15 26.62 -12.20
CA ILE A 29 1.03 27.37 -11.75
C ILE A 29 1.12 27.36 -10.22
N TRP A 30 -0.01 27.52 -9.56
CA TRP A 30 -0.08 27.49 -8.09
C TRP A 30 0.23 26.07 -7.56
N SER A 31 -0.36 25.04 -8.14
CA SER A 31 -0.07 23.64 -7.75
C SER A 31 1.39 23.24 -7.96
N TYR A 32 1.99 23.68 -9.07
CA TYR A 32 3.40 23.46 -9.36
C TYR A 32 4.32 24.24 -8.41
N GLY A 33 4.01 25.51 -8.16
CA GLY A 33 4.77 26.35 -7.22
C GLY A 33 4.67 25.90 -5.77
N LEU A 34 3.58 25.22 -5.41
CA LEU A 34 3.41 24.64 -4.08
C LEU A 34 4.11 23.27 -3.93
N GLY A 35 4.52 22.60 -5.02
CA GLY A 35 5.20 21.31 -4.94
C GLY A 35 6.40 21.35 -3.98
N PHE A 36 7.25 22.35 -4.10
CA PHE A 36 8.41 22.53 -3.23
C PHE A 36 8.04 22.76 -1.74
N PHE A 37 6.97 23.52 -1.47
CA PHE A 37 6.49 23.72 -0.10
C PHE A 37 5.85 22.46 0.49
N TYR A 38 5.33 21.58 -0.36
CA TYR A 38 4.72 20.32 0.07
C TYR A 38 5.73 19.33 0.60
N ASP A 39 6.84 19.14 -0.10
CA ASP A 39 7.89 18.23 0.35
C ASP A 39 8.40 18.65 1.72
N SER A 40 8.64 19.95 1.90
CA SER A 40 9.03 20.52 3.19
C SER A 40 7.96 20.30 4.28
N ASN A 41 6.68 20.46 3.94
CA ASN A 41 5.58 20.23 4.89
C ASN A 41 5.37 18.75 5.21
N ASN A 42 5.52 17.86 4.24
CA ASN A 42 5.43 16.42 4.47
C ASN A 42 6.58 15.93 5.36
N ILE A 43 7.81 16.40 5.10
CA ILE A 43 8.98 16.09 5.94
C ILE A 43 8.72 16.55 7.37
N LYS A 44 8.34 17.82 7.54
CA LYS A 44 8.06 18.40 8.85
C LYS A 44 6.94 17.64 9.58
N TYR A 45 5.84 17.31 8.86
CA TYR A 45 4.73 16.55 9.43
C TYR A 45 5.18 15.18 9.93
N GLN A 46 5.96 14.46 9.12
CA GLN A 46 6.46 13.15 9.48
C GLN A 46 7.43 13.21 10.67
N ASP A 47 8.31 14.22 10.71
CA ASP A 47 9.26 14.42 11.81
C ASP A 47 8.54 14.74 13.12
N GLU A 48 7.57 15.65 13.09
CA GLU A 48 6.74 15.99 14.25
C GLU A 48 5.90 14.80 14.72
N HIS A 49 5.36 14.01 13.78
CA HIS A 49 4.59 12.81 14.10
C HIS A 49 5.47 11.73 14.77
N LEU A 50 6.63 11.46 14.20
CA LEU A 50 7.57 10.47 14.75
C LEU A 50 8.11 10.89 16.12
N GLU A 51 8.38 12.17 16.32
CA GLU A 51 8.76 12.71 17.65
C GLU A 51 7.63 12.57 18.65
N TYR A 52 6.38 12.89 18.25
CA TYR A 52 5.20 12.68 19.09
C TYR A 52 5.04 11.21 19.50
N LEU A 53 5.21 10.27 18.56
CA LEU A 53 5.14 8.83 18.86
C LEU A 53 6.18 8.42 19.90
N LYS A 54 7.41 8.91 19.79
CA LYS A 54 8.52 8.58 20.68
C LYS A 54 8.40 9.22 22.07
N SER A 55 7.92 10.46 22.12
CA SER A 55 7.97 11.26 23.35
C SER A 55 6.66 11.29 24.14
N GLU A 56 5.51 11.14 23.46
CA GLU A 56 4.20 11.35 24.09
C GLU A 56 3.24 10.18 23.92
N TYR A 57 3.30 9.43 22.82
CA TYR A 57 2.36 8.36 22.53
C TYR A 57 2.77 7.04 23.21
N TYR A 58 3.99 6.57 22.95
CA TYR A 58 4.52 5.33 23.51
C TYR A 58 5.17 5.57 24.89
N THR A 59 4.34 5.91 25.85
CA THR A 59 4.73 6.09 27.27
C THR A 59 4.51 4.82 28.07
N ASP A 60 4.94 4.82 29.33
CA ASP A 60 4.71 3.72 30.27
C ASP A 60 3.20 3.37 30.47
N THR A 61 2.30 4.25 30.03
CA THR A 61 0.84 4.05 30.09
C THR A 61 0.25 3.53 28.78
N TYR A 62 1.05 3.37 27.74
CA TYR A 62 0.59 2.81 26.46
C TYR A 62 0.09 1.37 26.66
N VAL A 63 -1.03 1.06 26.05
CA VAL A 63 -1.61 -0.28 26.05
C VAL A 63 -1.55 -0.82 24.62
N PRO A 64 -0.86 -1.95 24.39
CA PRO A 64 -0.80 -2.57 23.06
C PRO A 64 -2.19 -2.84 22.48
N CYS A 65 -2.30 -2.80 21.17
CA CYS A 65 -3.55 -3.10 20.49
C CYS A 65 -4.00 -4.55 20.76
N ASP A 66 -5.30 -4.72 21.02
CA ASP A 66 -5.89 -6.02 21.32
C ASP A 66 -6.39 -6.68 20.00
N GLU A 67 -5.48 -7.36 19.31
CA GLU A 67 -5.79 -8.04 18.04
C GLU A 67 -6.82 -9.16 18.20
N GLN A 68 -6.94 -9.74 19.39
CA GLN A 68 -7.92 -10.79 19.65
C GLN A 68 -9.36 -10.30 19.44
N LYS A 69 -9.63 -9.02 19.73
CA LYS A 69 -10.95 -8.42 19.43
C LYS A 69 -11.22 -8.21 17.95
N MET A 70 -10.16 -8.17 17.15
CA MET A 70 -10.22 -7.92 15.71
C MET A 70 -10.09 -9.19 14.88
N ALA A 71 -9.92 -10.36 15.54
CA ALA A 71 -9.83 -11.67 14.92
C ALA A 71 -11.12 -12.48 15.10
N ASP A 72 -11.51 -13.27 14.07
CA ASP A 72 -12.66 -14.19 14.14
C ASP A 72 -12.32 -15.55 14.78
N PHE A 73 -11.10 -15.71 15.26
CA PHE A 73 -10.59 -16.93 15.90
C PHE A 73 -9.74 -16.61 17.14
N ASP A 74 -9.52 -17.60 17.97
CA ASP A 74 -8.61 -17.50 19.11
C ASP A 74 -7.15 -17.59 18.63
N ILE A 75 -6.42 -16.46 18.70
CA ILE A 75 -5.04 -16.34 18.19
C ILE A 75 -4.09 -17.25 18.98
N GLU A 76 -4.18 -17.29 20.32
CA GLU A 76 -3.32 -18.14 21.15
C GLU A 76 -3.54 -19.61 20.81
N LYS A 77 -4.82 -20.02 20.70
CA LYS A 77 -5.17 -21.38 20.33
C LYS A 77 -4.67 -21.73 18.92
N ALA A 78 -4.85 -20.84 17.94
CA ALA A 78 -4.35 -21.05 16.57
C ALA A 78 -2.82 -21.25 16.54
N CYS A 79 -2.09 -20.43 17.30
CA CYS A 79 -0.65 -20.59 17.47
C CYS A 79 -0.26 -21.94 18.13
N ALA A 80 -1.02 -22.36 19.13
CA ALA A 80 -0.79 -23.66 19.80
C ALA A 80 -1.13 -24.85 18.92
N ASP A 81 -2.19 -24.74 18.10
CA ASP A 81 -2.63 -25.77 17.16
C ASP A 81 -1.74 -25.86 15.91
N GLY A 82 -0.77 -24.92 15.74
CA GLY A 82 0.19 -24.93 14.63
C GLY A 82 -0.39 -24.38 13.33
N VAL A 83 -1.36 -23.48 13.39
CA VAL A 83 -1.86 -22.73 12.21
C VAL A 83 -0.68 -22.06 11.52
N LYS A 84 -0.66 -22.14 10.19
CA LYS A 84 0.43 -21.64 9.34
C LYS A 84 0.15 -20.23 8.84
N LEU A 85 1.21 -19.56 8.41
CA LEU A 85 1.17 -18.18 7.90
C LEU A 85 0.15 -18.01 6.74
N ASN A 86 0.05 -18.99 5.85
CA ASN A 86 -0.86 -18.96 4.70
C ASN A 86 -2.31 -19.39 5.02
N GLU A 87 -2.61 -19.72 6.27
CA GLU A 87 -3.96 -20.14 6.69
C GLU A 87 -4.75 -19.01 7.34
N ILE A 88 -4.20 -17.79 7.39
CA ILE A 88 -4.91 -16.61 7.87
C ILE A 88 -5.16 -15.61 6.74
N ALA A 89 -6.20 -14.81 6.91
CA ALA A 89 -6.48 -13.65 6.10
C ALA A 89 -6.39 -12.38 6.93
N VAL A 90 -5.85 -11.31 6.34
CA VAL A 90 -5.71 -10.01 6.98
C VAL A 90 -6.29 -8.90 6.11
N LEU A 91 -6.88 -7.91 6.75
CA LEU A 91 -7.31 -6.68 6.10
C LEU A 91 -6.10 -5.78 5.86
N GLY A 92 -6.09 -5.16 4.69
CA GLY A 92 -5.10 -4.17 4.31
C GLY A 92 -5.73 -2.86 3.82
N THR A 93 -4.89 -1.89 3.58
CA THR A 93 -5.25 -0.64 2.91
C THR A 93 -4.48 -0.49 1.61
N HIS A 94 -5.10 0.18 0.65
CA HIS A 94 -4.48 0.62 -0.59
C HIS A 94 -4.01 2.07 -0.41
N ASN A 95 -2.83 2.42 -0.93
CA ASN A 95 -2.22 3.73 -0.73
C ASN A 95 -2.24 4.18 0.74
N SER A 96 -1.71 3.34 1.63
CA SER A 96 -1.83 3.47 3.09
C SER A 96 -1.29 4.77 3.68
N TYR A 97 -0.49 5.50 2.92
CA TYR A 97 0.11 6.79 3.24
C TYR A 97 -0.75 7.99 2.87
N GLN A 98 -1.89 7.77 2.16
CA GLN A 98 -2.65 8.82 1.50
C GLN A 98 -3.22 9.85 2.47
N ARG A 99 -3.00 11.14 2.15
CA ARG A 99 -3.62 12.29 2.81
C ARG A 99 -4.42 13.10 1.81
N LEU A 100 -5.45 13.80 2.30
CA LEU A 100 -6.18 14.74 1.47
C LEU A 100 -5.23 15.77 0.84
N ALA A 101 -5.24 15.83 -0.48
CA ALA A 101 -4.55 16.88 -1.20
C ALA A 101 -5.10 18.26 -0.80
N VAL A 102 -4.26 19.27 -0.77
CA VAL A 102 -4.69 20.60 -0.39
C VAL A 102 -5.57 21.26 -1.42
N PHE A 103 -6.24 22.32 -0.97
CA PHE A 103 -7.26 23.05 -1.71
C PHE A 103 -6.94 23.33 -3.18
N PRO A 104 -5.80 23.91 -3.60
CA PRO A 104 -5.59 24.20 -5.02
C PRO A 104 -5.52 22.94 -5.88
N LYS A 105 -4.85 21.89 -5.39
CA LYS A 105 -4.70 20.61 -6.11
C LYS A 105 -6.05 19.91 -6.23
N ARG A 106 -6.83 19.83 -5.15
CA ARG A 106 -8.18 19.25 -5.20
C ARG A 106 -9.08 19.97 -6.21
N CYS A 107 -9.05 21.31 -6.23
CA CYS A 107 -9.80 22.08 -7.21
C CYS A 107 -9.34 21.79 -8.65
N LEU A 108 -8.05 21.69 -8.88
CA LEU A 108 -7.50 21.38 -10.20
C LEU A 108 -7.95 20.00 -10.67
N VAL A 109 -7.78 18.96 -9.87
CA VAL A 109 -8.18 17.58 -10.22
C VAL A 109 -9.69 17.50 -10.40
N THR A 110 -10.48 18.14 -9.54
CA THR A 110 -11.95 18.20 -9.68
C THR A 110 -12.36 18.87 -11.00
N LEU A 111 -11.71 19.97 -11.35
CA LEU A 111 -12.02 20.68 -12.60
C LEU A 111 -11.61 19.87 -13.83
N VAL A 112 -10.45 19.22 -13.79
CA VAL A 112 -10.01 18.29 -14.86
C VAL A 112 -10.99 17.12 -14.98
N ASN A 113 -11.45 16.56 -13.86
CA ASN A 113 -12.45 15.49 -13.87
C ASN A 113 -13.77 15.92 -14.52
N ILE A 114 -14.26 17.12 -14.19
CA ILE A 114 -15.46 17.69 -14.81
C ILE A 114 -15.26 17.87 -16.34
N ILE A 115 -14.12 18.45 -16.76
CA ILE A 115 -13.82 18.71 -18.17
C ILE A 115 -13.66 17.41 -18.96
N THR A 116 -13.11 16.37 -18.35
CA THR A 116 -12.91 15.06 -18.95
C THR A 116 -14.11 14.12 -18.82
N PHE A 117 -15.25 14.64 -18.32
CA PHE A 117 -16.49 13.87 -18.08
C PHE A 117 -16.26 12.62 -17.21
N GLY A 118 -15.51 12.76 -16.12
CA GLY A 118 -15.26 11.68 -15.18
C GLY A 118 -14.18 10.68 -15.61
N LYS A 119 -13.44 10.94 -16.68
CA LYS A 119 -12.37 10.05 -17.15
C LYS A 119 -11.11 10.10 -16.28
N VAL A 120 -10.88 11.20 -15.59
CA VAL A 120 -9.77 11.33 -14.63
C VAL A 120 -10.34 11.05 -13.24
N LYS A 121 -9.91 9.96 -12.64
CA LYS A 121 -10.32 9.58 -11.29
C LYS A 121 -9.79 10.59 -10.27
N ASN A 122 -10.58 10.92 -9.26
CA ASN A 122 -10.25 11.95 -8.28
C ASN A 122 -9.79 11.32 -6.96
N GLU A 123 -8.57 10.78 -6.95
CA GLU A 123 -7.95 10.18 -5.77
C GLU A 123 -7.55 11.24 -4.72
N SER A 124 -7.38 12.50 -5.14
CA SER A 124 -7.00 13.61 -4.25
C SER A 124 -8.02 13.96 -3.16
N THR A 125 -9.21 13.35 -3.17
CA THR A 125 -10.24 13.49 -2.14
C THR A 125 -10.25 12.36 -1.12
N PHE A 126 -9.40 11.36 -1.32
CA PHE A 126 -9.26 10.21 -0.44
C PHE A 126 -8.20 10.49 0.65
N ASP A 127 -8.44 10.01 1.86
CA ASP A 127 -7.49 10.06 2.97
C ASP A 127 -7.63 8.83 3.84
N LEU A 128 -6.53 8.45 4.47
CA LEU A 128 -6.46 7.40 5.49
C LEU A 128 -5.95 7.98 6.82
N ASP A 129 -6.08 7.19 7.88
CA ASP A 129 -5.41 7.45 9.14
C ASP A 129 -3.89 7.27 8.99
N THR A 130 -3.08 7.73 9.95
CA THR A 130 -1.63 7.49 9.91
C THR A 130 -1.30 6.01 9.92
N VAL A 131 -0.09 5.64 9.51
CA VAL A 131 0.37 4.25 9.51
C VAL A 131 0.19 3.61 10.89
N THR A 132 0.64 4.29 11.94
CA THR A 132 0.43 3.84 13.33
C THR A 132 -1.05 3.61 13.65
N GLN A 133 -1.93 4.55 13.33
CA GLN A 133 -3.36 4.42 13.61
C GLN A 133 -4.02 3.26 12.84
N GLN A 134 -3.58 2.98 11.62
CA GLN A 134 -4.03 1.83 10.86
C GLN A 134 -3.58 0.51 11.52
N LEU A 135 -2.32 0.43 11.95
CA LEU A 135 -1.80 -0.73 12.67
C LEU A 135 -2.53 -0.96 14.00
N GLU A 136 -2.90 0.11 14.73
CA GLU A 136 -3.73 0.04 15.95
C GLU A 136 -5.16 -0.48 15.67
N GLN A 137 -5.66 -0.36 14.45
CA GLN A 137 -6.92 -0.96 14.01
C GLN A 137 -6.74 -2.40 13.49
N SER A 138 -5.60 -3.01 13.75
CA SER A 138 -5.25 -4.35 13.26
C SER A 138 -5.30 -4.48 11.74
N ILE A 139 -5.01 -3.39 11.01
CA ILE A 139 -4.68 -3.44 9.58
C ILE A 139 -3.29 -4.06 9.46
N ARG A 140 -3.17 -5.13 8.68
CA ARG A 140 -1.93 -5.93 8.60
C ARG A 140 -1.34 -6.00 7.19
N ASN A 141 -1.93 -5.31 6.23
CA ASN A 141 -1.27 -5.01 4.96
C ASN A 141 -1.33 -3.51 4.69
N LEU A 142 -0.18 -2.93 4.41
CA LEU A 142 -0.01 -1.52 4.05
C LEU A 142 0.62 -1.46 2.65
N GLU A 143 -0.02 -0.76 1.74
CA GLU A 143 0.52 -0.50 0.40
C GLU A 143 1.19 0.88 0.37
N ILE A 144 2.45 0.90 -0.03
CA ILE A 144 3.30 2.11 -0.02
C ILE A 144 3.92 2.29 -1.40
N ASP A 145 3.55 3.37 -2.07
CA ASP A 145 4.14 3.77 -3.33
C ASP A 145 5.44 4.51 -3.07
N ILE A 146 6.49 4.15 -3.80
CA ILE A 146 7.79 4.78 -3.67
C ILE A 146 8.26 5.39 -4.97
N GLU A 147 8.89 6.55 -4.83
CA GLU A 147 9.65 7.22 -5.88
C GLU A 147 11.13 7.25 -5.51
N THR A 148 11.99 7.03 -6.48
CA THR A 148 13.44 7.09 -6.27
C THR A 148 13.96 8.47 -6.57
N VAL A 149 14.67 9.06 -5.63
CA VAL A 149 15.40 10.32 -5.81
C VAL A 149 16.88 10.06 -5.60
N ASP A 150 17.69 10.36 -6.62
CA ASP A 150 19.14 10.23 -6.57
C ASP A 150 19.81 11.58 -6.85
N ASN A 151 20.38 12.15 -5.82
CA ASN A 151 21.12 13.40 -5.88
C ASN A 151 22.62 13.09 -5.85
N GLU A 152 23.17 12.71 -7.01
CA GLU A 152 24.61 12.45 -7.17
C GLU A 152 25.14 11.35 -6.20
N GLY A 153 24.34 10.31 -5.98
CA GLY A 153 24.66 9.18 -5.09
C GLY A 153 24.05 9.28 -3.70
N ASP A 154 23.40 10.39 -3.35
CA ASP A 154 22.50 10.47 -2.19
C ASP A 154 21.13 9.94 -2.59
N ILE A 155 20.95 8.62 -2.42
CA ILE A 155 19.76 7.89 -2.80
C ILE A 155 18.74 7.94 -1.67
N ARG A 156 17.51 8.38 -2.00
CA ARG A 156 16.39 8.43 -1.09
C ARG A 156 15.15 7.84 -1.77
N PHE A 157 14.34 7.17 -0.98
CA PHE A 157 13.03 6.68 -1.40
C PHE A 157 11.96 7.51 -0.72
N ILE A 158 11.17 8.23 -1.53
CA ILE A 158 10.08 9.07 -1.03
C ILE A 158 8.74 8.42 -1.31
N VAL A 159 7.78 8.66 -0.44
CA VAL A 159 6.44 8.06 -0.49
C VAL A 159 5.45 9.10 -0.98
N THR A 160 4.94 8.87 -2.18
CA THR A 160 3.92 9.72 -2.81
C THR A 160 3.24 8.96 -3.95
N HIS A 161 1.96 9.23 -4.18
CA HIS A 161 1.22 8.65 -5.32
C HIS A 161 1.59 9.35 -6.64
N ASP A 162 1.60 10.67 -6.63
CA ASP A 162 2.02 11.52 -7.75
C ASP A 162 2.74 12.76 -7.21
N PRO A 163 4.02 12.96 -7.52
CA PRO A 163 4.81 14.04 -6.92
C PRO A 163 4.34 15.44 -7.32
N ILE A 164 3.51 15.57 -8.36
CA ILE A 164 2.99 16.85 -8.85
C ILE A 164 1.57 17.11 -8.35
N PHE A 165 0.67 16.15 -8.55
CA PHE A 165 -0.76 16.37 -8.35
C PHE A 165 -1.28 15.79 -7.04
N ASP A 166 -0.69 14.72 -6.53
CA ASP A 166 -1.14 14.00 -5.34
C ASP A 166 0.04 13.58 -4.45
N ASN A 167 0.74 14.57 -3.90
CA ASN A 167 1.93 14.36 -3.08
C ASN A 167 1.69 14.55 -1.58
N ALA A 168 0.43 14.64 -1.14
CA ALA A 168 0.13 14.69 0.28
C ALA A 168 0.21 13.29 0.90
N THR A 169 1.11 13.10 1.85
CA THR A 169 1.41 11.81 2.45
C THR A 169 1.55 11.90 3.97
N THR A 170 1.25 10.82 4.69
CA THR A 170 1.51 10.70 6.13
C THR A 170 2.95 10.32 6.43
N CYS A 171 3.65 9.69 5.47
CA CYS A 171 4.99 9.12 5.66
C CYS A 171 5.88 9.37 4.42
N TYR A 172 6.35 10.62 4.25
CA TYR A 172 7.06 11.07 3.05
C TYR A 172 8.42 10.40 2.82
N ASP A 173 9.23 10.23 3.86
CA ASP A 173 10.50 9.52 3.79
C ASP A 173 10.28 8.05 4.15
N PHE A 174 10.61 7.14 3.24
CA PHE A 174 10.35 5.73 3.42
C PHE A 174 11.14 5.10 4.58
N GLU A 175 12.38 5.52 4.80
CA GLU A 175 13.17 5.00 5.93
C GLU A 175 12.54 5.37 7.28
N LYS A 176 12.02 6.60 7.38
CA LYS A 176 11.25 7.04 8.55
C LYS A 176 9.89 6.35 8.67
N ALA A 177 9.26 5.98 7.54
CA ALA A 177 8.05 5.16 7.58
C ALA A 177 8.35 3.75 8.15
N LEU A 178 9.46 3.14 7.78
CA LEU A 178 9.91 1.89 8.38
C LEU A 178 10.25 2.06 9.87
N GLU A 179 10.84 3.19 10.26
CA GLU A 179 11.10 3.52 11.68
C GLU A 179 9.79 3.61 12.49
N GLU A 180 8.76 4.27 11.94
CA GLU A 180 7.42 4.33 12.56
C GLU A 180 6.82 2.94 12.75
N ILE A 181 6.88 2.09 11.70
CA ILE A 181 6.34 0.72 11.75
C ILE A 181 7.13 -0.15 12.75
N ALA A 182 8.46 -0.03 12.76
CA ALA A 182 9.31 -0.76 13.69
C ALA A 182 9.07 -0.32 15.15
N LEU A 183 8.88 0.97 15.37
CA LEU A 183 8.54 1.53 16.68
C LEU A 183 7.18 1.02 17.18
N TRP A 184 6.17 1.00 16.29
CA TRP A 184 4.88 0.39 16.62
C TRP A 184 5.02 -1.09 16.98
N SER A 185 5.78 -1.85 16.20
CA SER A 185 6.04 -3.27 16.44
C SER A 185 6.73 -3.52 17.78
N ASP A 186 7.66 -2.66 18.20
CA ASP A 186 8.32 -2.75 19.51
C ASP A 186 7.34 -2.60 20.69
N HIS A 187 6.32 -1.76 20.51
CA HIS A 187 5.30 -1.52 21.54
C HIS A 187 4.10 -2.47 21.46
N ASN A 188 4.03 -3.29 20.39
CA ASN A 188 2.99 -4.30 20.20
C ASN A 188 3.64 -5.70 19.98
N PRO A 189 4.44 -6.20 20.94
CA PRO A 189 5.17 -7.45 20.76
C PRO A 189 4.22 -8.62 20.53
N GLY A 190 4.57 -9.48 19.57
CA GLY A 190 3.74 -10.63 19.22
C GLY A 190 2.50 -10.31 18.40
N HIS A 191 2.47 -9.17 17.72
CA HIS A 191 1.41 -8.85 16.76
C HIS A 191 1.37 -9.85 15.58
N ILE A 192 0.20 -10.01 14.97
CA ILE A 192 0.03 -10.75 13.70
C ILE A 192 0.95 -10.13 12.64
N PRO A 193 1.60 -10.93 11.77
CA PRO A 193 2.53 -10.43 10.77
C PRO A 193 1.96 -9.29 9.92
N VAL A 194 2.79 -8.24 9.73
CA VAL A 194 2.47 -7.10 8.87
C VAL A 194 3.07 -7.33 7.50
N TYR A 195 2.30 -7.05 6.45
CA TYR A 195 2.74 -7.12 5.06
C TYR A 195 2.85 -5.70 4.50
N LEU A 196 4.05 -5.30 4.09
CA LEU A 196 4.29 -4.03 3.40
C LEU A 196 4.37 -4.30 1.91
N LEU A 197 3.36 -3.91 1.15
CA LEU A 197 3.38 -3.98 -0.30
C LEU A 197 4.00 -2.70 -0.85
N ILE A 198 5.14 -2.83 -1.50
CA ILE A 198 5.89 -1.72 -2.08
C ILE A 198 5.59 -1.65 -3.57
N GLU A 199 5.05 -0.52 -4.02
CA GLU A 199 4.83 -0.24 -5.44
C GLU A 199 5.82 0.84 -5.91
N PRO A 200 6.92 0.48 -6.57
CA PRO A 200 7.80 1.44 -7.19
C PRO A 200 7.12 2.13 -8.36
N LYS A 201 7.07 3.46 -8.33
CA LYS A 201 6.52 4.29 -9.40
C LYS A 201 7.58 4.62 -10.45
N GLY A 202 7.14 5.18 -11.56
CA GLY A 202 8.00 5.57 -12.66
C GLY A 202 8.64 6.95 -12.47
N GLU A 203 9.64 7.25 -13.28
CA GLU A 203 10.24 8.57 -13.33
C GLU A 203 9.22 9.63 -13.81
N VAL A 204 9.20 10.77 -13.12
CA VAL A 204 8.52 11.99 -13.59
C VAL A 204 9.59 12.99 -14.04
N PRO A 205 9.82 13.14 -15.36
CA PRO A 205 10.96 13.92 -15.88
C PRO A 205 11.00 15.39 -15.44
N SER A 206 9.87 15.97 -15.05
CA SER A 206 9.77 17.33 -14.56
C SER A 206 10.18 17.49 -13.09
N VAL A 207 10.37 16.39 -12.37
CA VAL A 207 10.82 16.40 -10.96
C VAL A 207 12.32 16.17 -10.91
N LYS A 208 13.02 17.14 -10.32
CA LYS A 208 14.49 17.12 -10.27
C LYS A 208 15.00 15.88 -9.52
N ASN A 209 16.02 15.23 -10.10
CA ASN A 209 16.72 14.07 -9.53
C ASN A 209 15.86 12.82 -9.31
N MET A 210 14.60 12.81 -9.73
CA MET A 210 13.80 11.60 -9.75
C MET A 210 14.32 10.63 -10.80
N LYS A 211 14.36 9.35 -10.48
CA LYS A 211 14.91 8.28 -11.32
C LYS A 211 13.91 7.11 -11.42
N PRO A 212 13.91 6.39 -12.55
CA PRO A 212 13.17 5.14 -12.63
C PRO A 212 13.75 4.13 -11.62
N PHE A 213 12.89 3.37 -10.95
CA PHE A 213 13.33 2.33 -10.03
C PHE A 213 13.96 1.18 -10.82
N THR A 214 15.27 1.05 -10.72
CA THR A 214 16.09 0.04 -11.42
C THR A 214 16.51 -1.07 -10.46
N ILE A 215 17.16 -2.12 -11.00
CA ILE A 215 17.68 -3.20 -10.18
C ILE A 215 18.75 -2.71 -9.19
N ASP A 216 19.58 -1.74 -9.55
CA ASP A 216 20.58 -1.18 -8.64
C ASP A 216 19.91 -0.48 -7.46
N TYR A 217 18.83 0.27 -7.70
CA TYR A 217 18.06 0.89 -6.62
C TYR A 217 17.27 -0.14 -5.79
N ALA A 218 16.85 -1.25 -6.37
CA ALA A 218 16.23 -2.34 -5.61
C ALA A 218 17.23 -2.99 -4.63
N ILE A 219 18.49 -3.14 -5.02
CA ILE A 219 19.57 -3.61 -4.14
C ILE A 219 19.82 -2.62 -2.98
N GLU A 220 19.85 -1.32 -3.25
CA GLU A 220 19.95 -0.31 -2.20
C GLU A 220 18.71 -0.30 -1.29
N PHE A 221 17.53 -0.49 -1.86
CA PHE A 221 16.28 -0.58 -1.12
C PHE A 221 16.25 -1.78 -0.16
N ASP A 222 16.74 -2.95 -0.59
CA ASP A 222 16.92 -4.13 0.27
C ASP A 222 17.81 -3.82 1.49
N LYS A 223 18.87 -3.03 1.31
CA LYS A 223 19.74 -2.61 2.43
C LYS A 223 19.01 -1.70 3.41
N VAL A 224 18.18 -0.78 2.91
CA VAL A 224 17.34 0.10 3.75
C VAL A 224 16.37 -0.75 4.58
N ILE A 225 15.67 -1.69 3.95
CA ILE A 225 14.73 -2.60 4.63
C ILE A 225 15.45 -3.39 5.75
N ARG A 226 16.57 -4.03 5.43
CA ARG A 226 17.32 -4.83 6.39
C ARG A 226 17.85 -4.01 7.56
N ARG A 227 18.33 -2.80 7.28
CA ARG A 227 18.83 -1.88 8.32
C ARG A 227 17.69 -1.43 9.25
N ALA A 228 16.54 -1.07 8.69
CA ALA A 228 15.43 -0.52 9.46
C ALA A 228 14.66 -1.58 10.26
N LEU A 229 14.45 -2.76 9.70
CA LEU A 229 13.63 -3.81 10.32
C LEU A 229 14.45 -4.82 11.13
N GLY A 230 15.73 -5.06 10.78
CA GLY A 230 16.57 -6.01 11.52
C GLY A 230 15.89 -7.36 11.73
N ASP A 231 15.82 -7.79 12.98
CA ASP A 231 15.22 -9.08 13.37
C ASP A 231 13.68 -9.13 13.20
N LYS A 232 13.03 -7.99 13.01
CA LYS A 232 11.60 -7.92 12.70
C LYS A 232 11.29 -8.34 11.26
N LEU A 233 12.28 -8.32 10.36
CA LEU A 233 12.07 -8.71 8.97
C LEU A 233 11.69 -10.18 8.87
N LEU A 234 10.49 -10.46 8.35
CA LEU A 234 10.11 -11.79 7.88
C LEU A 234 10.72 -11.96 6.48
N SER A 235 11.96 -12.44 6.44
CA SER A 235 12.70 -12.55 5.18
C SER A 235 12.25 -13.76 4.34
N PRO A 236 12.48 -13.73 3.01
CA PRO A 236 12.27 -14.90 2.15
C PRO A 236 13.04 -16.13 2.63
N ASP A 237 14.28 -15.98 3.11
CA ASP A 237 15.08 -17.08 3.64
C ASP A 237 14.44 -17.74 4.87
N PHE A 238 13.90 -16.94 5.79
CA PHE A 238 13.19 -17.46 6.96
C PHE A 238 11.97 -18.29 6.56
N VAL A 239 11.17 -17.79 5.60
CA VAL A 239 9.94 -18.46 5.15
C VAL A 239 10.27 -19.72 4.36
N LEU A 240 11.30 -19.68 3.50
CA LEU A 240 11.71 -20.80 2.67
C LEU A 240 12.28 -21.96 3.50
N GLY A 241 12.94 -21.66 4.63
CA GLY A 241 13.49 -22.68 5.52
C GLY A 241 14.55 -23.55 4.83
N GLU A 242 14.41 -24.86 4.91
CA GLU A 242 15.37 -25.83 4.36
C GLU A 242 15.13 -26.17 2.87
N TYR A 243 14.07 -25.65 2.26
CA TYR A 243 13.68 -26.00 0.89
C TYR A 243 14.49 -25.22 -0.15
N ASP A 244 14.73 -25.80 -1.31
CA ASP A 244 15.45 -25.17 -2.41
C ASP A 244 14.57 -24.17 -3.20
N SER A 245 13.24 -24.27 -3.09
CA SER A 245 12.30 -23.38 -3.76
C SER A 245 10.99 -23.22 -3.01
N PHE A 246 10.33 -22.07 -3.18
CA PHE A 246 9.00 -21.84 -2.64
C PHE A 246 7.96 -22.83 -3.19
N LYS A 247 8.11 -23.28 -4.43
CA LYS A 247 7.24 -24.31 -4.98
C LYS A 247 7.36 -25.63 -4.19
N GLU A 248 8.57 -26.09 -3.94
CA GLU A 248 8.83 -27.31 -3.15
C GLU A 248 8.30 -27.16 -1.72
N MET A 249 8.59 -26.04 -1.06
CA MET A 249 8.05 -25.72 0.27
C MET A 249 6.52 -25.81 0.31
N ARG A 250 5.83 -25.22 -0.66
CA ARG A 250 4.36 -25.25 -0.75
C ARG A 250 3.81 -26.65 -1.04
N GLU A 251 4.45 -27.39 -1.94
CA GLU A 251 4.06 -28.78 -2.28
C GLU A 251 4.20 -29.71 -1.07
N ASN A 252 5.15 -29.43 -0.17
CA ASN A 252 5.31 -30.14 1.10
C ASN A 252 4.44 -29.54 2.24
N ASP A 253 3.61 -28.55 1.94
CA ASP A 253 2.77 -27.87 2.94
C ASP A 253 3.56 -27.28 4.11
N SER A 254 4.73 -26.70 3.84
CA SER A 254 5.73 -26.31 4.85
C SER A 254 5.84 -24.81 5.07
N TRP A 255 4.74 -24.07 4.94
CA TRP A 255 4.70 -22.69 5.42
C TRP A 255 5.05 -22.64 6.92
N PRO A 256 5.78 -21.63 7.38
CA PRO A 256 6.10 -21.50 8.80
C PRO A 256 4.82 -21.37 9.63
N ALA A 257 4.87 -21.86 10.86
CA ALA A 257 3.77 -21.70 11.79
C ALA A 257 3.56 -20.23 12.13
N LEU A 258 2.32 -19.81 12.27
CA LEU A 258 1.95 -18.44 12.61
C LEU A 258 2.69 -17.92 13.84
N LYS A 259 2.81 -18.75 14.88
CA LYS A 259 3.54 -18.44 16.11
C LYS A 259 5.00 -18.00 15.88
N ASP A 260 5.67 -18.57 14.86
CA ASP A 260 7.08 -18.26 14.55
C ASP A 260 7.21 -16.97 13.71
N CYS A 261 6.09 -16.51 13.18
CA CYS A 261 5.97 -15.28 12.38
C CYS A 261 5.43 -14.08 13.19
N MET A 262 4.93 -14.30 14.41
CA MET A 262 4.39 -13.22 15.25
C MET A 262 5.44 -12.14 15.51
N GLY A 263 5.04 -10.87 15.48
CA GLY A 263 5.92 -9.72 15.67
C GLY A 263 6.83 -9.40 14.47
N LYS A 264 6.59 -10.03 13.30
CA LYS A 264 7.42 -9.84 12.11
C LYS A 264 6.70 -9.05 11.01
N ILE A 265 7.50 -8.53 10.08
CA ILE A 265 7.09 -7.67 8.98
C ILE A 265 7.65 -8.24 7.68
N ALA A 266 6.78 -8.67 6.78
CA ALA A 266 7.14 -9.09 5.42
C ALA A 266 7.07 -7.91 4.47
N VAL A 267 8.04 -7.78 3.57
CA VAL A 267 8.03 -6.75 2.53
C VAL A 267 7.81 -7.42 1.17
N LEU A 268 6.79 -6.95 0.46
CA LEU A 268 6.34 -7.49 -0.82
C LEU A 268 6.66 -6.49 -1.92
N LEU A 269 7.30 -6.92 -2.99
CA LEU A 269 7.55 -6.10 -4.18
C LEU A 269 6.40 -6.28 -5.16
N HIS A 270 5.63 -5.21 -5.41
CA HIS A 270 4.58 -5.21 -6.43
C HIS A 270 5.14 -5.59 -7.80
N HIS A 271 4.42 -6.43 -8.55
CA HIS A 271 4.83 -6.84 -9.89
C HIS A 271 5.04 -5.63 -10.81
N ASN A 272 6.25 -5.49 -11.33
CA ASN A 272 6.66 -4.38 -12.17
C ASN A 272 7.75 -4.82 -13.18
N ASN A 273 8.31 -3.86 -13.92
CA ASN A 273 9.31 -4.09 -14.96
C ASN A 273 10.68 -4.62 -14.47
N ILE A 274 10.99 -4.52 -13.17
CA ILE A 274 12.25 -5.05 -12.60
C ILE A 274 12.08 -6.41 -11.93
N THR A 275 10.86 -6.91 -11.81
CA THR A 275 10.57 -8.16 -11.06
C THR A 275 11.43 -9.34 -11.52
N ASP A 276 11.53 -9.55 -12.83
CA ASP A 276 12.35 -10.64 -13.37
C ASP A 276 13.85 -10.44 -13.08
N SER A 277 14.34 -9.21 -13.16
CA SER A 277 15.74 -8.88 -12.82
C SER A 277 16.01 -9.04 -11.35
N TYR A 278 15.06 -8.71 -10.49
CA TYR A 278 15.16 -8.89 -9.04
C TYR A 278 15.20 -10.37 -8.65
N ILE A 279 14.36 -11.19 -9.28
CA ILE A 279 14.39 -12.66 -9.12
C ILE A 279 15.74 -13.24 -9.61
N ALA A 280 16.28 -12.71 -10.71
CA ALA A 280 17.53 -13.18 -11.28
C ALA A 280 18.78 -12.92 -10.40
N LEU A 281 18.71 -12.03 -9.40
CA LEU A 281 19.79 -11.83 -8.43
C LEU A 281 20.08 -13.12 -7.63
N ASP A 282 19.03 -13.81 -7.23
CA ASP A 282 19.05 -15.11 -6.60
C ASP A 282 17.71 -15.80 -6.87
N PRO A 283 17.65 -16.80 -7.78
CA PRO A 283 16.41 -17.48 -8.13
C PRO A 283 15.73 -18.23 -6.98
N SER A 284 16.41 -18.46 -5.86
CA SER A 284 15.80 -18.99 -4.63
C SER A 284 15.12 -17.90 -3.79
N ILE A 285 15.37 -16.63 -4.09
CA ILE A 285 14.91 -15.44 -3.36
C ILE A 285 15.48 -15.33 -1.93
N ARG A 286 16.41 -16.17 -1.51
CA ARG A 286 16.95 -16.20 -0.14
C ARG A 286 17.67 -14.91 0.24
N THR A 287 18.45 -14.38 -0.70
CA THR A 287 19.31 -13.22 -0.43
C THR A 287 18.57 -11.88 -0.50
N GLN A 288 17.39 -11.86 -1.07
CA GLN A 288 16.55 -10.66 -1.17
C GLN A 288 15.86 -10.33 0.16
N ALA A 289 15.50 -9.07 0.36
CA ALA A 289 14.69 -8.62 1.50
C ALA A 289 13.19 -8.68 1.22
N MET A 290 12.80 -8.59 -0.06
CA MET A 290 11.40 -8.55 -0.49
C MET A 290 10.97 -9.84 -1.17
N PHE A 291 9.70 -10.20 -0.97
CA PHE A 291 9.03 -11.23 -1.76
C PHE A 291 8.48 -10.63 -3.05
N PRO A 292 8.84 -11.11 -4.24
CA PRO A 292 8.21 -10.65 -5.47
C PRO A 292 6.75 -11.12 -5.51
N MET A 293 5.82 -10.20 -5.67
CA MET A 293 4.44 -10.56 -5.98
C MET A 293 4.32 -10.84 -7.47
N LEU A 294 3.73 -11.96 -7.81
CA LEU A 294 3.58 -12.41 -9.18
C LEU A 294 2.11 -12.45 -9.61
N ARG A 295 1.86 -12.68 -10.88
CA ARG A 295 0.52 -12.88 -11.41
C ARG A 295 0.15 -14.36 -11.40
N PHE A 296 -1.14 -14.66 -11.49
CA PHE A 296 -1.68 -16.03 -11.44
C PHE A 296 -1.03 -16.98 -12.46
N GLU A 297 -0.70 -16.50 -13.68
CA GLU A 297 -0.03 -17.29 -14.71
C GLU A 297 1.37 -17.79 -14.31
N HIS A 298 1.97 -17.22 -13.28
CA HIS A 298 3.31 -17.58 -12.76
C HIS A 298 3.24 -18.52 -11.53
N ILE A 299 2.08 -19.04 -11.19
CA ILE A 299 1.83 -19.77 -9.94
C ILE A 299 2.71 -21.04 -9.79
N ASP A 300 3.11 -21.66 -10.87
CA ASP A 300 3.91 -22.89 -10.89
C ASP A 300 5.43 -22.65 -10.90
N LEU A 301 5.86 -21.36 -10.93
CA LEU A 301 7.28 -21.05 -10.92
C LEU A 301 7.93 -21.34 -9.54
N PRO A 302 9.23 -21.71 -9.51
CA PRO A 302 9.87 -22.16 -8.27
C PRO A 302 9.90 -21.10 -7.16
N TYR A 303 9.97 -19.84 -7.51
CA TYR A 303 10.06 -18.70 -6.60
C TYR A 303 8.72 -18.06 -6.22
N THR A 304 7.59 -18.60 -6.69
CA THR A 304 6.28 -18.02 -6.40
C THR A 304 5.84 -18.35 -4.98
N SER A 305 5.66 -17.33 -4.16
CA SER A 305 5.09 -17.42 -2.81
C SER A 305 3.85 -16.52 -2.66
N PHE A 306 3.84 -15.37 -3.34
CA PHE A 306 2.76 -14.39 -3.29
C PHE A 306 2.21 -14.10 -4.69
N ILE A 307 0.88 -14.04 -4.80
CA ILE A 307 0.15 -13.67 -6.02
C ILE A 307 -0.61 -12.37 -5.81
N LEU A 308 -0.47 -11.47 -6.79
CA LEU A 308 -1.23 -10.24 -6.90
C LEU A 308 -2.41 -10.44 -7.85
N GLU A 309 -3.62 -10.42 -7.31
CA GLU A 309 -4.87 -10.52 -8.06
C GLU A 309 -5.83 -9.42 -7.60
N ASN A 310 -5.74 -8.27 -8.27
CA ASN A 310 -6.50 -7.08 -7.84
C ASN A 310 -8.02 -7.18 -8.09
N ASP A 311 -8.46 -8.10 -8.95
CA ASP A 311 -9.87 -8.32 -9.20
C ASP A 311 -10.42 -9.41 -8.26
N PRO A 312 -11.33 -9.08 -7.32
CA PRO A 312 -11.89 -10.07 -6.41
C PRO A 312 -12.69 -11.16 -7.13
N ALA A 313 -13.26 -10.88 -8.31
CA ALA A 313 -13.95 -11.91 -9.10
C ALA A 313 -12.95 -12.94 -9.66
N ALA A 314 -11.76 -12.49 -10.10
CA ALA A 314 -10.70 -13.39 -10.52
C ALA A 314 -10.11 -14.15 -9.31
N ALA A 315 -9.97 -13.50 -8.15
CA ALA A 315 -9.54 -14.16 -6.92
C ALA A 315 -10.50 -15.28 -6.52
N VAL A 316 -11.81 -15.06 -6.51
CA VAL A 316 -12.83 -16.10 -6.25
C VAL A 316 -12.70 -17.25 -7.25
N LYS A 317 -12.59 -16.94 -8.55
CA LYS A 317 -12.45 -17.95 -9.60
C LYS A 317 -11.22 -18.82 -9.43
N ASN A 318 -10.12 -18.23 -9.02
CA ASN A 318 -8.82 -18.90 -8.93
C ASN A 318 -8.54 -19.49 -7.52
N ASN A 319 -9.35 -19.20 -6.52
CA ASN A 319 -9.08 -19.54 -5.10
C ASN A 319 -8.74 -21.02 -4.91
N LYS A 320 -9.53 -21.92 -5.47
CA LYS A 320 -9.30 -23.37 -5.36
C LYS A 320 -7.89 -23.74 -5.81
N ILE A 321 -7.41 -23.16 -6.92
CA ILE A 321 -6.07 -23.46 -7.44
C ILE A 321 -5.02 -22.75 -6.59
N SER A 322 -5.18 -21.45 -6.35
CA SER A 322 -4.12 -20.63 -5.74
C SER A 322 -3.96 -20.92 -4.25
N VAL A 323 -5.04 -20.85 -3.49
CA VAL A 323 -4.99 -20.98 -2.03
C VAL A 323 -5.02 -22.44 -1.58
N GLU A 324 -6.00 -23.25 -2.08
CA GLU A 324 -6.19 -24.60 -1.57
C GLU A 324 -5.18 -25.61 -2.14
N GLU A 325 -4.95 -25.60 -3.48
CA GLU A 325 -4.08 -26.57 -4.12
C GLU A 325 -2.61 -26.16 -4.16
N LYS A 326 -2.33 -24.91 -4.56
CA LYS A 326 -0.96 -24.39 -4.69
C LYS A 326 -0.44 -23.70 -3.44
N LYS A 327 -1.33 -23.38 -2.49
CA LYS A 327 -0.99 -22.84 -1.17
C LYS A 327 -0.14 -21.55 -1.23
N VAL A 328 -0.38 -20.71 -2.25
CA VAL A 328 0.22 -19.38 -2.34
C VAL A 328 -0.56 -18.39 -1.49
N ILE A 329 0.09 -17.35 -1.01
CA ILE A 329 -0.58 -16.22 -0.38
C ILE A 329 -1.09 -15.29 -1.49
N VAL A 330 -2.39 -15.03 -1.49
CA VAL A 330 -3.05 -14.18 -2.50
C VAL A 330 -3.45 -12.85 -1.89
N ARG A 331 -3.13 -11.77 -2.59
CA ARG A 331 -3.62 -10.41 -2.29
C ARG A 331 -4.63 -9.99 -3.32
N THR A 332 -5.78 -9.46 -2.86
CA THR A 332 -6.82 -8.87 -3.70
C THR A 332 -7.27 -7.49 -3.18
N ARG A 333 -8.19 -6.82 -3.88
CA ARG A 333 -8.76 -5.53 -3.50
C ARG A 333 -10.27 -5.60 -3.43
N ALA A 334 -10.84 -5.06 -2.34
CA ALA A 334 -12.31 -4.98 -2.16
C ALA A 334 -12.94 -3.85 -2.97
N ASP A 335 -12.18 -2.80 -3.27
CA ASP A 335 -12.65 -1.59 -3.93
C ASP A 335 -11.55 -0.94 -4.78
N ASP A 336 -11.89 0.16 -5.42
CA ASP A 336 -11.01 0.87 -6.32
C ASP A 336 -11.30 2.38 -6.26
N TYR A 337 -10.27 3.19 -6.01
CA TYR A 337 -10.30 4.65 -6.03
C TYR A 337 -11.35 5.29 -5.12
N SER A 338 -11.36 4.90 -3.84
CA SER A 338 -12.31 5.39 -2.85
C SER A 338 -13.79 5.22 -3.21
N SER A 339 -14.09 4.37 -4.19
CA SER A 339 -15.45 3.96 -4.55
C SER A 339 -15.70 2.53 -4.12
N PHE A 340 -16.94 2.21 -3.78
CA PHE A 340 -17.33 0.85 -3.44
C PHE A 340 -18.51 0.39 -4.29
N SER A 341 -18.67 -0.93 -4.36
CA SER A 341 -19.87 -1.58 -4.89
C SER A 341 -20.15 -2.81 -4.02
N ASP A 342 -21.42 -2.99 -3.65
CA ASP A 342 -21.82 -4.13 -2.82
C ASP A 342 -21.39 -5.46 -3.44
N GLU A 343 -21.50 -5.59 -4.76
CA GLU A 343 -21.06 -6.79 -5.48
C GLU A 343 -19.55 -7.06 -5.33
N LYS A 344 -18.71 -6.04 -5.43
CA LYS A 344 -17.26 -6.19 -5.21
C LYS A 344 -16.94 -6.56 -3.76
N TYR A 345 -17.65 -5.97 -2.81
CA TYR A 345 -17.47 -6.28 -1.39
C TYR A 345 -17.85 -7.73 -1.08
N GLU A 346 -19.00 -8.23 -1.59
CA GLU A 346 -19.40 -9.61 -1.45
C GLU A 346 -18.37 -10.58 -2.05
N LEU A 347 -17.83 -10.26 -3.23
CA LEU A 347 -16.78 -11.06 -3.86
C LEU A 347 -15.47 -11.03 -3.04
N ALA A 348 -15.06 -9.86 -2.56
CA ALA A 348 -13.83 -9.72 -1.76
C ALA A 348 -13.93 -10.42 -0.41
N GLU A 349 -15.09 -10.43 0.22
CA GLU A 349 -15.33 -11.18 1.46
C GLU A 349 -15.34 -12.70 1.22
N ALA A 350 -15.88 -13.15 0.08
CA ALA A 350 -16.02 -14.56 -0.27
C ALA A 350 -14.76 -15.15 -0.94
N CYS A 351 -13.79 -14.33 -1.36
CA CYS A 351 -12.69 -14.78 -2.21
C CYS A 351 -11.72 -15.75 -1.54
N GLY A 352 -11.66 -15.81 -0.21
CA GLY A 352 -10.70 -16.65 0.52
C GLY A 352 -9.24 -16.25 0.33
N SER A 353 -8.97 -15.01 -0.09
CA SER A 353 -7.61 -14.49 -0.23
C SER A 353 -7.01 -14.16 1.15
N ASN A 354 -5.69 -14.33 1.27
CA ASN A 354 -4.94 -14.08 2.51
C ASN A 354 -4.79 -12.58 2.84
N ILE A 355 -4.80 -11.72 1.84
CA ILE A 355 -4.70 -10.28 2.00
C ILE A 355 -5.82 -9.64 1.18
N VAL A 356 -6.67 -8.84 1.83
CA VAL A 356 -7.72 -8.08 1.16
C VAL A 356 -7.56 -6.62 1.51
N SER A 357 -7.18 -5.79 0.55
CA SER A 357 -7.02 -4.35 0.78
C SER A 357 -8.26 -3.56 0.38
N THR A 358 -8.46 -2.43 1.05
CA THR A 358 -9.61 -1.55 0.85
C THR A 358 -9.21 -0.08 1.01
N ASP A 359 -9.95 0.82 0.37
CA ASP A 359 -9.90 2.26 0.61
C ASP A 359 -10.83 2.68 1.77
N PHE A 360 -11.62 1.74 2.32
CA PHE A 360 -12.60 1.98 3.38
C PHE A 360 -12.36 1.08 4.61
N PRO A 361 -11.15 1.12 5.23
CA PRO A 361 -10.89 0.34 6.44
C PRO A 361 -11.64 0.91 7.64
N PRO A 362 -11.73 0.16 8.76
CA PRO A 362 -12.03 0.75 10.06
C PRO A 362 -11.11 1.93 10.36
N ARG A 363 -11.63 3.02 10.92
CA ARG A 363 -10.88 4.25 11.15
C ARG A 363 -11.08 4.80 12.55
N GLN A 364 -10.00 5.29 13.16
CA GLN A 364 -10.05 6.04 14.41
C GLN A 364 -10.42 7.50 14.15
N VAL A 365 -9.85 8.09 13.11
CA VAL A 365 -10.03 9.48 12.76
C VAL A 365 -10.88 9.59 11.50
N ARG A 366 -11.88 10.49 11.52
CA ARG A 366 -12.81 10.73 10.41
C ARG A 366 -13.48 9.44 9.90
N PRO A 367 -14.22 8.72 10.77
CA PRO A 367 -14.93 7.51 10.35
C PRO A 367 -15.85 7.84 9.17
N LYS A 368 -15.95 6.90 8.22
CA LYS A 368 -16.82 7.02 7.04
C LYS A 368 -18.08 6.19 7.23
N ASP A 369 -19.12 6.50 6.44
CA ASP A 369 -20.40 5.78 6.47
C ASP A 369 -20.26 4.33 5.97
N HIS A 370 -19.20 4.07 5.17
CA HIS A 370 -18.88 2.77 4.63
C HIS A 370 -17.56 2.27 5.21
N THR A 371 -17.55 1.02 5.62
CA THR A 371 -16.35 0.35 6.13
C THR A 371 -16.36 -1.08 5.61
N PHE A 372 -15.27 -1.48 4.95
CA PHE A 372 -15.06 -2.86 4.56
C PHE A 372 -14.32 -3.61 5.67
N THR A 373 -14.76 -4.84 5.94
CA THR A 373 -14.13 -5.76 6.89
C THR A 373 -14.24 -7.19 6.37
N LEU A 374 -13.51 -8.10 6.96
CA LEU A 374 -13.60 -9.52 6.68
C LEU A 374 -14.70 -10.16 7.58
N GLY A 375 -15.97 -9.93 7.23
CA GLY A 375 -17.10 -10.43 8.03
C GLY A 375 -17.21 -9.83 9.42
N GLY A 376 -16.86 -8.53 9.56
CA GLY A 376 -16.85 -7.82 10.84
C GLY A 376 -15.50 -7.80 11.55
N TYR A 377 -14.48 -8.46 11.00
CA TYR A 377 -13.14 -8.59 11.56
C TYR A 377 -12.08 -8.02 10.61
N THR A 378 -10.86 -7.81 11.10
CA THR A 378 -9.70 -7.45 10.27
C THR A 378 -8.72 -8.60 10.10
N ILE A 379 -8.89 -9.68 10.87
CA ILE A 379 -8.08 -10.90 10.83
C ILE A 379 -9.03 -12.10 10.84
N ARG A 380 -8.85 -13.04 9.92
CA ARG A 380 -9.68 -14.25 9.81
C ARG A 380 -8.83 -15.51 9.66
N LEU A 381 -9.36 -16.61 10.14
CA LEU A 381 -8.85 -17.94 9.81
C LEU A 381 -9.47 -18.40 8.47
N LEU A 382 -8.61 -18.75 7.51
CA LEU A 382 -9.06 -19.39 6.27
C LEU A 382 -9.39 -20.86 6.55
N LYS A 383 -10.53 -21.30 6.01
CA LYS A 383 -11.03 -22.68 6.21
C LYS A 383 -10.48 -23.60 5.15
#